data_5698735cf4083248a5e3ce563a6b6339
#
_entry.id   5698735cf4083248a5e3ce563a6b6339
#
_cell.length_a   1.000
_cell.length_b   1.000
_cell.length_c   1.000
_cell.angle_alpha   90.00
_cell.angle_beta   90.00
_cell.angle_gamma   90.00
#
_symmetry.space_group_name_H-M   'P 1'
#
loop_
_entity.id
_entity.type
_entity.pdbx_description
1 polymer ?
#
loop_
_entity_poly.entity_id
_entity_poly.type
_entity_poly.pdbx_seq_one_letter_code
_entity_poly.pdbx_strand_id
1 'polypeptide(L)'
;MNVLAKTPVMRITKIKDHIGAEVTGVDLTKPIDEETRQRLYDAAVDNVALVIRDQKFTPTQYANAARLFGELMEDQNRRYLAPGEPMVSTLSNHNKDSKGNQAKVAKAATWHTDHTNQEFPPKFTMLYAVELPDSGGGTGVCNMRDAYEALPDDLKARIDDMKTANTLISTVRMDIGNPDVLRDQQNAEGGPMIHPLVRTHPERGTKAIWFHTGKTEKILGMEPKETQEFLAELLEEAIKPEFSYVHEY
;
A
#
# COMPACT_ATOMS: atom_id res chain seq x y z
N MET A 1 23.67 -42.10 5.23
CA MET A 1 23.07 -41.59 4.00
C MET A 1 22.59 -40.15 4.28
N ASN A 2 23.35 -39.17 3.83
CA ASN A 2 22.90 -37.77 3.89
C ASN A 2 21.86 -37.60 2.79
N VAL A 3 20.59 -37.54 3.18
CA VAL A 3 19.53 -37.03 2.29
C VAL A 3 19.81 -35.54 2.15
N LEU A 4 20.42 -35.13 1.05
CA LEU A 4 20.48 -33.72 0.65
C LEU A 4 19.04 -33.24 0.55
N ALA A 5 18.61 -32.43 1.50
CA ALA A 5 17.33 -31.76 1.42
C ALA A 5 17.32 -30.97 0.10
N LYS A 6 16.47 -31.36 -0.85
CA LYS A 6 16.29 -30.62 -2.10
C LYS A 6 15.89 -29.21 -1.73
N THR A 7 16.65 -28.23 -2.18
CA THR A 7 16.27 -26.81 -2.06
C THR A 7 14.85 -26.68 -2.61
N PRO A 8 13.89 -26.16 -1.85
CA PRO A 8 12.53 -26.02 -2.32
C PRO A 8 12.52 -25.12 -3.58
N VAL A 9 11.85 -25.58 -4.61
CA VAL A 9 11.71 -24.82 -5.85
C VAL A 9 10.66 -23.74 -5.63
N MET A 10 11.00 -22.48 -5.92
CA MET A 10 10.06 -21.37 -5.83
C MET A 10 8.82 -21.62 -6.69
N ARG A 11 7.65 -21.48 -6.07
CA ARG A 11 6.33 -21.59 -6.72
C ARG A 11 5.56 -20.31 -6.50
N ILE A 12 4.82 -19.89 -7.53
CA ILE A 12 3.92 -18.75 -7.50
C ILE A 12 2.53 -19.28 -7.87
N THR A 13 1.56 -19.10 -6.99
CA THR A 13 0.19 -19.61 -7.15
C THR A 13 -0.79 -18.47 -6.95
N LYS A 14 -1.72 -18.26 -7.89
CA LYS A 14 -2.77 -17.25 -7.73
C LYS A 14 -3.64 -17.54 -6.50
N ILE A 15 -3.99 -16.49 -5.77
CA ILE A 15 -4.96 -16.54 -4.66
C ILE A 15 -6.38 -16.40 -5.21
N LYS A 16 -6.58 -15.42 -6.12
CA LYS A 16 -7.82 -15.20 -6.88
C LYS A 16 -7.49 -14.87 -8.33
N ASP A 17 -8.48 -14.91 -9.20
CA ASP A 17 -8.29 -14.66 -10.65
C ASP A 17 -7.77 -13.23 -10.90
N HIS A 18 -8.33 -12.26 -10.22
CA HIS A 18 -8.04 -10.82 -10.44
C HIS A 18 -7.02 -10.23 -9.48
N ILE A 19 -6.70 -10.90 -8.36
CA ILE A 19 -5.83 -10.30 -7.34
C ILE A 19 -5.16 -11.34 -6.46
N GLY A 20 -3.88 -11.10 -6.21
CA GLY A 20 -3.07 -11.82 -5.24
C GLY A 20 -2.42 -13.08 -5.79
N ALA A 21 -1.15 -13.24 -5.46
CA ALA A 21 -0.43 -14.48 -5.62
C ALA A 21 0.35 -14.82 -4.37
N GLU A 22 0.47 -16.12 -4.09
CA GLU A 22 1.28 -16.66 -3.01
C GLU A 22 2.58 -17.23 -3.57
N VAL A 23 3.68 -16.93 -2.90
CA VAL A 23 5.02 -17.43 -3.20
C VAL A 23 5.50 -18.33 -2.06
N THR A 24 5.93 -19.54 -2.43
CA THR A 24 6.55 -20.49 -1.52
C THR A 24 7.90 -20.97 -2.06
N GLY A 25 8.75 -21.53 -1.20
CA GLY A 25 10.00 -22.14 -1.61
C GLY A 25 11.13 -21.16 -1.96
N VAL A 26 11.06 -19.92 -1.50
CA VAL A 26 12.14 -18.94 -1.58
C VAL A 26 12.48 -18.39 -0.20
N ASP A 27 13.76 -18.18 0.07
CA ASP A 27 14.29 -17.59 1.31
C ASP A 27 14.99 -16.28 0.94
N LEU A 28 14.32 -15.15 1.17
CA LEU A 28 14.82 -13.83 0.84
C LEU A 28 15.85 -13.29 1.86
N THR A 29 16.19 -14.06 2.88
CA THR A 29 17.35 -13.75 3.76
C THR A 29 18.67 -14.06 3.07
N LYS A 30 18.63 -14.79 1.95
CA LYS A 30 19.77 -15.22 1.14
C LYS A 30 19.81 -14.49 -0.19
N PRO A 31 20.99 -14.40 -0.81
CA PRO A 31 21.07 -13.94 -2.20
C PRO A 31 20.20 -14.82 -3.11
N ILE A 32 19.45 -14.19 -4.00
CA ILE A 32 18.72 -14.85 -5.07
C ILE A 32 19.31 -14.45 -6.42
N ASP A 33 19.15 -15.29 -7.43
CA ASP A 33 19.57 -14.96 -8.79
C ASP A 33 18.60 -13.96 -9.47
N GLU A 34 19.05 -13.39 -10.55
CA GLU A 34 18.30 -12.37 -11.28
C GLU A 34 17.00 -12.92 -11.90
N GLU A 35 16.99 -14.19 -12.32
CA GLU A 35 15.80 -14.84 -12.85
C GLU A 35 14.71 -14.93 -11.76
N THR A 36 15.11 -15.39 -10.56
CA THR A 36 14.21 -15.48 -9.40
C THR A 36 13.71 -14.09 -9.00
N ARG A 37 14.59 -13.09 -8.96
CA ARG A 37 14.22 -11.70 -8.67
C ARG A 37 13.20 -11.17 -9.67
N GLN A 38 13.44 -11.35 -10.97
CA GLN A 38 12.54 -10.87 -12.02
C GLN A 38 11.17 -11.56 -11.95
N ARG A 39 11.13 -12.86 -11.68
CA ARG A 39 9.87 -13.59 -11.52
C ARG A 39 9.06 -13.09 -10.32
N LEU A 40 9.70 -12.76 -9.20
CA LEU A 40 9.03 -12.17 -8.04
C LEU A 40 8.48 -10.78 -8.38
N TYR A 41 9.28 -9.96 -9.06
CA TYR A 41 8.88 -8.63 -9.48
C TYR A 41 7.69 -8.66 -10.43
N ASP A 42 7.74 -9.48 -11.49
CA ASP A 42 6.64 -9.64 -12.44
C ASP A 42 5.37 -10.16 -11.75
N ALA A 43 5.51 -11.10 -10.83
CA ALA A 43 4.38 -11.61 -10.06
C ALA A 43 3.73 -10.50 -9.20
N ALA A 44 4.52 -9.62 -8.58
CA ALA A 44 3.99 -8.49 -7.81
C ALA A 44 3.25 -7.48 -8.71
N VAL A 45 3.83 -7.16 -9.87
CA VAL A 45 3.21 -6.25 -10.85
C VAL A 45 1.93 -6.83 -11.42
N ASP A 46 1.92 -8.11 -11.78
CA ASP A 46 0.78 -8.74 -12.45
C ASP A 46 -0.39 -9.02 -11.51
N ASN A 47 -0.09 -9.42 -10.27
CA ASN A 47 -1.13 -9.85 -9.31
C ASN A 47 -1.49 -8.78 -8.28
N VAL A 48 -0.91 -7.57 -8.33
CA VAL A 48 -1.19 -6.44 -7.41
C VAL A 48 -0.71 -6.67 -5.98
N ALA A 49 -0.94 -7.84 -5.43
CA ALA A 49 -0.49 -8.26 -4.10
C ALA A 49 0.27 -9.58 -4.19
N LEU A 50 1.40 -9.64 -3.48
CA LEU A 50 2.24 -10.83 -3.42
C LEU A 50 2.45 -11.22 -1.96
N VAL A 51 2.10 -12.45 -1.61
CA VAL A 51 2.31 -13.03 -0.28
C VAL A 51 3.50 -13.98 -0.34
N ILE A 52 4.59 -13.66 0.35
CA ILE A 52 5.80 -14.47 0.37
C ILE A 52 5.90 -15.19 1.71
N ARG A 53 5.68 -16.50 1.72
CA ARG A 53 5.59 -17.31 2.94
C ARG A 53 6.95 -17.63 3.55
N ASP A 54 6.93 -18.03 4.83
CA ASP A 54 8.03 -18.63 5.59
C ASP A 54 9.28 -17.75 5.73
N GLN A 55 9.13 -16.43 5.71
CA GLN A 55 10.24 -15.51 5.89
C GLN A 55 10.50 -15.24 7.38
N LYS A 56 11.78 -15.12 7.75
CA LYS A 56 12.22 -14.75 9.11
C LYS A 56 13.32 -13.70 9.01
N PHE A 57 12.93 -12.44 9.07
CA PHE A 57 13.83 -11.32 8.86
C PHE A 57 14.27 -10.63 10.16
N THR A 58 15.53 -10.23 10.22
CA THR A 58 15.93 -9.04 10.97
C THR A 58 15.50 -7.79 10.21
N PRO A 59 15.43 -6.60 10.85
CA PRO A 59 15.08 -5.36 10.14
C PRO A 59 15.95 -5.09 8.90
N THR A 60 17.27 -5.33 8.99
CA THR A 60 18.19 -5.15 7.85
C THR A 60 17.96 -6.18 6.74
N GLN A 61 17.67 -7.42 7.08
CA GLN A 61 17.33 -8.45 6.07
C GLN A 61 16.01 -8.11 5.37
N TYR A 62 15.02 -7.57 6.10
CA TYR A 62 13.76 -7.11 5.53
C TYR A 62 13.99 -5.95 4.56
N ALA A 63 14.78 -4.95 4.94
CA ALA A 63 15.15 -3.87 4.04
C ALA A 63 15.86 -4.38 2.77
N ASN A 64 16.77 -5.37 2.90
CA ASN A 64 17.43 -5.98 1.75
C ASN A 64 16.47 -6.76 0.85
N ALA A 65 15.50 -7.46 1.43
CA ALA A 65 14.44 -8.14 0.66
C ALA A 65 13.57 -7.12 -0.11
N ALA A 66 13.23 -6.00 0.51
CA ALA A 66 12.46 -4.93 -0.16
C ALA A 66 13.24 -4.30 -1.33
N ARG A 67 14.57 -4.18 -1.24
CA ARG A 67 15.43 -3.69 -2.34
C ARG A 67 15.40 -4.57 -3.60
N LEU A 68 14.95 -5.81 -3.51
CA LEU A 68 14.75 -6.67 -4.69
C LEU A 68 13.66 -6.13 -5.62
N PHE A 69 12.76 -5.30 -5.11
CA PHE A 69 11.65 -4.69 -5.85
C PHE A 69 11.91 -3.24 -6.28
N GLY A 70 12.99 -2.63 -5.81
CA GLY A 70 13.38 -1.26 -6.15
C GLY A 70 14.14 -0.54 -5.04
N GLU A 71 14.45 0.72 -5.27
CA GLU A 71 15.06 1.58 -4.25
C GLU A 71 14.08 1.83 -3.10
N LEU A 72 14.62 1.89 -1.89
CA LEU A 72 13.80 2.15 -0.70
C LEU A 72 13.53 3.65 -0.58
N MET A 73 12.29 3.96 -0.22
CA MET A 73 11.85 5.30 0.13
C MET A 73 11.90 5.48 1.65
N GLU A 74 12.43 6.60 2.13
CA GLU A 74 12.38 6.94 3.56
C GLU A 74 10.93 7.18 4.00
N ASP A 75 10.56 6.63 5.17
CA ASP A 75 9.26 6.93 5.78
C ASP A 75 9.23 8.40 6.25
N GLN A 76 8.14 9.07 5.93
CA GLN A 76 7.88 10.44 6.42
C GLN A 76 7.78 10.50 7.95
N ASN A 77 7.34 9.42 8.59
CA ASN A 77 7.20 9.34 10.03
C ASN A 77 8.38 8.60 10.67
N ARG A 78 9.46 9.32 10.92
CA ARG A 78 10.69 8.78 11.54
C ARG A 78 10.53 8.36 13.01
N ARG A 79 9.35 8.52 13.60
CA ARG A 79 9.14 8.23 15.04
C ARG A 79 9.14 6.73 15.35
N TYR A 80 8.80 5.90 14.40
CA TYR A 80 8.60 4.46 14.60
C TYR A 80 9.54 3.61 13.76
N LEU A 81 10.76 4.08 13.55
CA LEU A 81 11.78 3.33 12.82
C LEU A 81 12.22 2.09 13.60
N ALA A 82 12.52 1.03 12.88
CA ALA A 82 13.07 -0.17 13.47
C ALA A 82 14.49 0.08 13.99
N PRO A 83 14.87 -0.48 15.14
CA PRO A 83 16.21 -0.28 15.68
C PRO A 83 17.31 -0.72 14.70
N GLY A 84 18.22 0.19 14.38
CA GLY A 84 19.35 -0.07 13.49
C GLY A 84 19.03 -0.09 11.98
N GLU A 85 17.78 0.15 11.58
CA GLU A 85 17.40 0.19 10.16
C GLU A 85 16.44 1.36 9.87
N PRO A 86 16.96 2.51 9.41
CA PRO A 86 16.18 3.72 9.21
C PRO A 86 15.19 3.65 8.04
N MET A 87 15.31 2.63 7.18
CA MET A 87 14.42 2.42 6.04
C MET A 87 13.22 1.51 6.36
N VAL A 88 13.10 1.09 7.61
CA VAL A 88 12.02 0.22 8.08
C VAL A 88 11.25 0.90 9.20
N SER A 89 9.95 1.04 9.02
CA SER A 89 9.04 1.52 10.06
C SER A 89 8.28 0.38 10.70
N THR A 90 7.98 0.51 11.99
CA THR A 90 7.15 -0.44 12.74
C THR A 90 5.70 0.06 12.83
N LEU A 91 4.75 -0.81 12.52
CA LEU A 91 3.33 -0.62 12.79
C LEU A 91 2.96 -1.45 14.01
N SER A 92 2.46 -0.82 15.06
CA SER A 92 2.16 -1.51 16.31
C SER A 92 1.03 -0.82 17.07
N ASN A 93 0.13 -1.61 17.66
CA ASN A 93 -0.86 -1.14 18.61
C ASN A 93 -0.25 -0.79 19.99
N HIS A 94 1.02 -1.13 20.23
CA HIS A 94 1.78 -0.69 21.40
C HIS A 94 2.35 0.74 21.25
N ASN A 95 2.28 1.32 20.06
CA ASN A 95 2.70 2.69 19.82
C ASN A 95 1.81 3.67 20.59
N LYS A 96 2.44 4.71 21.15
CA LYS A 96 1.74 5.78 21.87
C LYS A 96 1.51 6.97 20.96
N ASP A 97 0.39 7.64 21.13
CA ASP A 97 0.11 8.93 20.48
C ASP A 97 1.05 10.04 21.03
N SER A 98 0.92 11.27 20.53
CA SER A 98 1.70 12.41 20.99
C SER A 98 1.41 12.83 22.45
N LYS A 99 0.28 12.38 23.03
CA LYS A 99 -0.13 12.60 24.40
C LYS A 99 0.29 11.46 25.32
N GLY A 100 0.97 10.42 24.78
CA GLY A 100 1.42 9.26 25.54
C GLY A 100 0.35 8.19 25.74
N ASN A 101 -0.85 8.34 25.16
CA ASN A 101 -1.91 7.32 25.23
C ASN A 101 -1.59 6.19 24.25
N GLN A 102 -1.93 4.96 24.63
CA GLN A 102 -1.80 3.80 23.74
C GLN A 102 -2.75 3.95 22.55
N ALA A 103 -2.26 3.70 21.35
CA ALA A 103 -3.10 3.68 20.15
C ALA A 103 -4.15 2.57 20.28
N LYS A 104 -5.44 2.91 20.12
CA LYS A 104 -6.54 1.94 20.25
C LYS A 104 -6.67 1.03 19.04
N VAL A 105 -6.12 1.43 17.90
CA VAL A 105 -6.19 0.69 16.62
C VAL A 105 -4.85 0.81 15.90
N ALA A 106 -4.42 -0.24 15.26
CA ALA A 106 -3.31 -0.16 14.31
C ALA A 106 -3.67 0.84 13.19
N LYS A 107 -2.67 1.55 12.68
CA LYS A 107 -2.85 2.46 11.54
C LYS A 107 -3.36 1.69 10.32
N ALA A 108 -3.92 2.41 9.34
CA ALA A 108 -4.46 1.86 8.09
C ALA A 108 -5.81 1.11 8.20
N ALA A 109 -6.76 1.68 8.95
CA ALA A 109 -8.12 1.13 9.06
C ALA A 109 -9.05 1.49 7.89
N THR A 110 -8.57 2.18 6.86
CA THR A 110 -9.37 2.61 5.70
C THR A 110 -8.68 2.27 4.39
N TRP A 111 -9.46 2.11 3.33
CA TRP A 111 -8.94 1.90 1.98
C TRP A 111 -8.08 3.08 1.53
N HIS A 112 -6.88 2.79 1.07
CA HIS A 112 -5.94 3.81 0.62
C HIS A 112 -4.86 3.22 -0.30
N THR A 113 -4.19 4.11 -1.00
CA THR A 113 -2.85 3.88 -1.54
C THR A 113 -1.87 4.78 -0.83
N ASP A 114 -0.63 4.35 -0.67
CA ASP A 114 0.35 5.06 0.14
C ASP A 114 0.89 6.31 -0.54
N HIS A 115 1.28 7.29 0.28
CA HIS A 115 2.06 8.48 -0.10
C HIS A 115 1.47 9.32 -1.25
N THR A 116 0.15 9.44 -1.35
CA THR A 116 -0.51 10.28 -2.37
C THR A 116 -0.12 11.76 -2.29
N ASN A 117 0.42 12.19 -1.15
CA ASN A 117 0.94 13.52 -0.91
C ASN A 117 2.40 13.73 -1.40
N GLN A 118 3.01 12.74 -2.06
CA GLN A 118 4.34 12.82 -2.66
C GLN A 118 4.24 12.97 -4.18
N GLU A 119 5.20 13.68 -4.79
CA GLU A 119 5.32 13.79 -6.24
C GLU A 119 5.56 12.42 -6.88
N PHE A 120 6.43 11.62 -6.26
CA PHE A 120 6.77 10.27 -6.67
C PHE A 120 6.38 9.27 -5.56
N PRO A 121 5.13 8.78 -5.55
CA PRO A 121 4.71 7.76 -4.58
C PRO A 121 5.48 6.44 -4.78
N PRO A 122 5.64 5.62 -3.73
CA PRO A 122 6.30 4.33 -3.86
C PRO A 122 5.51 3.41 -4.81
N LYS A 123 6.24 2.61 -5.57
CA LYS A 123 5.66 1.59 -6.46
C LYS A 123 5.06 0.43 -5.67
N PHE A 124 5.74 0.00 -4.63
CA PHE A 124 5.35 -1.09 -3.74
C PHE A 124 5.42 -0.66 -2.29
N THR A 125 4.52 -1.18 -1.47
CA THR A 125 4.63 -1.20 -0.02
C THR A 125 4.76 -2.66 0.42
N MET A 126 5.75 -2.94 1.26
CA MET A 126 5.98 -4.28 1.80
C MET A 126 5.65 -4.29 3.29
N LEU A 127 4.89 -5.28 3.73
CA LEU A 127 4.57 -5.52 5.14
C LEU A 127 5.19 -6.84 5.58
N TYR A 128 5.72 -6.88 6.80
CA TYR A 128 6.23 -8.09 7.42
C TYR A 128 5.56 -8.30 8.78
N ALA A 129 4.85 -9.41 8.91
CA ALA A 129 4.16 -9.76 10.15
C ALA A 129 5.18 -10.29 11.18
N VAL A 130 5.36 -9.54 12.28
CA VAL A 130 6.25 -9.90 13.39
C VAL A 130 5.46 -10.52 14.54
N GLU A 131 4.35 -9.89 14.90
CA GLU A 131 3.42 -10.33 15.94
C GLU A 131 2.01 -10.08 15.46
N LEU A 132 1.16 -11.06 15.60
CA LEU A 132 -0.21 -11.05 15.10
C LEU A 132 -1.18 -11.26 16.27
N PRO A 133 -2.38 -10.68 16.22
CA PRO A 133 -3.44 -10.98 17.16
C PRO A 133 -3.97 -12.41 16.95
N ASP A 134 -4.60 -12.97 17.98
CA ASP A 134 -5.24 -14.30 17.90
C ASP A 134 -6.40 -14.35 16.89
N SER A 135 -6.95 -13.19 16.53
CA SER A 135 -8.02 -13.05 15.54
C SER A 135 -8.06 -11.64 14.96
N GLY A 136 -8.47 -11.52 13.69
CA GLY A 136 -8.50 -10.25 12.97
C GLY A 136 -7.10 -9.79 12.55
N GLY A 137 -6.95 -8.51 12.23
CA GLY A 137 -5.66 -7.93 11.81
C GLY A 137 -5.29 -8.25 10.36
N GLY A 138 -6.19 -8.86 9.60
CA GLY A 138 -5.99 -9.10 8.17
C GLY A 138 -5.85 -7.80 7.36
N THR A 139 -5.21 -7.90 6.21
CA THR A 139 -5.00 -6.76 5.29
C THR A 139 -5.91 -6.89 4.08
N GLY A 140 -6.85 -5.95 3.94
CA GLY A 140 -7.70 -5.84 2.74
C GLY A 140 -6.90 -5.28 1.56
N VAL A 141 -6.97 -5.93 0.40
CA VAL A 141 -6.36 -5.48 -0.85
C VAL A 141 -7.37 -5.50 -1.99
N CYS A 142 -7.26 -4.54 -2.92
CA CYS A 142 -8.14 -4.43 -4.09
C CYS A 142 -7.34 -4.11 -5.35
N ASN A 143 -7.68 -4.80 -6.45
CA ASN A 143 -7.12 -4.52 -7.78
C ASN A 143 -7.88 -3.36 -8.43
N MET A 144 -7.39 -2.15 -8.24
CA MET A 144 -7.99 -0.94 -8.79
C MET A 144 -7.82 -0.80 -10.31
N ARG A 145 -7.04 -1.66 -10.97
CA ARG A 145 -6.95 -1.74 -12.44
C ARG A 145 -8.19 -2.46 -13.00
N ASP A 146 -8.44 -3.67 -12.52
CA ASP A 146 -9.59 -4.45 -12.96
C ASP A 146 -10.91 -3.82 -12.49
N ALA A 147 -10.90 -3.20 -11.30
CA ALA A 147 -12.01 -2.40 -10.81
C ALA A 147 -12.34 -1.24 -11.76
N TYR A 148 -11.33 -0.47 -12.22
CA TYR A 148 -11.53 0.58 -13.22
C TYR A 148 -12.09 0.02 -14.53
N GLU A 149 -11.54 -1.08 -15.01
CA GLU A 149 -11.97 -1.68 -16.28
C GLU A 149 -13.43 -2.13 -16.23
N ALA A 150 -13.90 -2.59 -15.08
CA ALA A 150 -15.28 -3.02 -14.85
C ALA A 150 -16.29 -1.89 -14.61
N LEU A 151 -15.84 -0.63 -14.48
CA LEU A 151 -16.76 0.51 -14.32
C LEU A 151 -17.61 0.72 -15.57
N PRO A 152 -18.83 1.26 -15.43
CA PRO A 152 -19.63 1.75 -16.56
C PRO A 152 -18.86 2.81 -17.39
N ASP A 153 -19.06 2.81 -18.71
CA ASP A 153 -18.31 3.68 -19.63
C ASP A 153 -18.55 5.17 -19.37
N ASP A 154 -19.73 5.55 -18.96
CA ASP A 154 -20.07 6.92 -18.57
C ASP A 154 -19.32 7.37 -17.30
N LEU A 155 -19.16 6.46 -16.32
CA LEU A 155 -18.37 6.74 -15.12
C LEU A 155 -16.87 6.81 -15.44
N LYS A 156 -16.33 5.92 -16.29
CA LYS A 156 -14.95 6.01 -16.80
C LYS A 156 -14.70 7.35 -17.46
N ALA A 157 -15.56 7.74 -18.40
CA ALA A 157 -15.46 9.02 -19.11
C ALA A 157 -15.52 10.23 -18.15
N ARG A 158 -16.32 10.13 -17.08
CA ARG A 158 -16.44 11.18 -16.07
C ARG A 158 -15.17 11.36 -15.26
N ILE A 159 -14.48 10.26 -14.88
CA ILE A 159 -13.34 10.32 -13.94
C ILE A 159 -11.98 10.40 -14.63
N ASP A 160 -11.86 10.09 -15.91
CA ASP A 160 -10.58 9.96 -16.63
C ASP A 160 -9.70 11.20 -16.57
N ASP A 161 -10.31 12.38 -16.64
CA ASP A 161 -9.59 13.66 -16.63
C ASP A 161 -9.57 14.34 -15.26
N MET A 162 -10.20 13.72 -14.24
CA MET A 162 -10.23 14.27 -12.89
C MET A 162 -8.86 14.27 -12.25
N LYS A 163 -8.57 15.31 -11.49
CA LYS A 163 -7.34 15.46 -10.70
C LYS A 163 -7.68 15.67 -9.23
N THR A 164 -6.89 15.06 -8.36
CA THR A 164 -7.03 15.14 -6.92
C THR A 164 -5.93 16.01 -6.31
N ALA A 165 -6.28 16.79 -5.30
CA ALA A 165 -5.35 17.49 -4.44
C ALA A 165 -5.15 16.65 -3.16
N ASN A 166 -3.91 16.26 -2.88
CA ASN A 166 -3.57 15.33 -1.81
C ASN A 166 -2.66 15.99 -0.79
N THR A 167 -3.02 15.85 0.48
CA THR A 167 -2.31 16.42 1.61
C THR A 167 -1.82 15.33 2.54
N LEU A 168 -0.81 15.59 3.35
CA LEU A 168 -0.37 14.62 4.36
C LEU A 168 -1.48 14.35 5.38
N ILE A 169 -2.27 15.38 5.70
CA ILE A 169 -3.47 15.28 6.53
C ILE A 169 -4.57 16.12 5.88
N SER A 170 -5.67 15.45 5.51
CA SER A 170 -6.84 16.13 4.99
C SER A 170 -7.53 16.96 6.08
N THR A 171 -7.95 18.17 5.74
CA THR A 171 -8.73 19.03 6.63
C THR A 171 -10.13 18.50 6.89
N VAL A 172 -10.61 17.60 6.03
CA VAL A 172 -11.95 16.98 6.12
C VAL A 172 -11.98 15.83 7.13
N ARG A 173 -10.82 15.23 7.44
CA ARG A 173 -10.68 14.16 8.43
C ARG A 173 -9.71 14.55 9.54
N MET A 174 -10.21 15.34 10.50
CA MET A 174 -9.42 15.82 11.65
C MET A 174 -9.29 14.82 12.80
N ASP A 175 -9.83 13.63 12.69
CA ASP A 175 -9.91 12.62 13.75
C ASP A 175 -8.73 11.62 13.78
N ILE A 176 -7.80 11.73 12.84
CA ILE A 176 -6.68 10.78 12.71
C ILE A 176 -5.34 11.44 13.07
N GLY A 177 -4.87 11.19 14.29
CA GLY A 177 -3.51 11.57 14.71
C GLY A 177 -3.39 12.95 15.40
N ASN A 178 -2.17 13.48 15.49
CA ASN A 178 -1.95 14.86 15.95
C ASN A 178 -1.89 15.80 14.74
N PRO A 179 -3.00 16.47 14.42
CA PRO A 179 -3.11 17.29 13.20
C PRO A 179 -2.13 18.48 13.18
N ASP A 180 -1.73 18.99 14.33
CA ASP A 180 -0.98 20.24 14.40
C ASP A 180 0.48 20.09 13.94
N VAL A 181 1.18 19.06 14.39
CA VAL A 181 2.60 18.84 14.01
C VAL A 181 2.74 18.50 12.51
N LEU A 182 1.80 17.74 11.99
CA LEU A 182 1.86 17.31 10.59
C LEU A 182 1.35 18.39 9.63
N ARG A 183 0.42 19.25 10.09
CA ARG A 183 -0.05 20.42 9.32
C ARG A 183 1.04 21.48 9.19
N ASP A 184 1.83 21.69 10.25
CA ASP A 184 2.96 22.61 10.20
C ASP A 184 4.06 22.14 9.25
N GLN A 185 4.35 20.83 9.22
CA GLN A 185 5.27 20.24 8.24
C GLN A 185 4.75 20.40 6.80
N GLN A 186 3.47 20.18 6.56
CA GLN A 186 2.86 20.28 5.25
C GLN A 186 2.80 21.72 4.73
N ASN A 187 2.51 22.67 5.60
CA ASN A 187 2.52 24.10 5.23
C ASN A 187 3.93 24.58 4.91
N ALA A 188 4.96 23.96 5.46
CA ALA A 188 6.35 24.24 5.13
C ALA A 188 6.80 23.67 3.77
N GLU A 189 6.09 22.68 3.22
CA GLU A 189 6.47 21.93 2.02
C GLU A 189 5.72 22.31 0.72
N GLY A 190 4.99 23.41 0.70
CA GLY A 190 4.50 24.00 -0.57
C GLY A 190 3.09 23.62 -1.04
N GLY A 191 2.23 23.06 -0.19
CA GLY A 191 0.81 22.83 -0.50
C GLY A 191 0.46 21.41 -0.95
N PRO A 192 -0.78 21.19 -1.43
CA PRO A 192 -1.24 19.87 -1.82
C PRO A 192 -0.59 19.36 -3.11
N MET A 193 -0.27 18.07 -3.14
CA MET A 193 0.22 17.40 -4.34
C MET A 193 -0.96 17.07 -5.27
N ILE A 194 -0.80 17.41 -6.55
CA ILE A 194 -1.83 17.17 -7.56
C ILE A 194 -1.50 15.89 -8.34
N HIS A 195 -2.46 14.96 -8.34
CA HIS A 195 -2.36 13.73 -9.11
C HIS A 195 -3.62 13.46 -9.95
N PRO A 196 -3.53 12.74 -11.07
CA PRO A 196 -4.69 12.19 -11.73
C PRO A 196 -5.46 11.25 -10.80
N LEU A 197 -6.82 11.27 -10.82
CA LEU A 197 -7.67 10.29 -10.15
C LEU A 197 -7.57 8.91 -10.82
N VAL A 198 -7.36 8.90 -12.14
CA VAL A 198 -7.09 7.68 -12.92
C VAL A 198 -5.66 7.73 -13.43
N ARG A 199 -4.85 6.74 -13.03
CA ARG A 199 -3.43 6.65 -13.42
C ARG A 199 -3.20 5.48 -14.36
N THR A 200 -2.35 5.69 -15.37
CA THR A 200 -1.88 4.62 -16.24
C THR A 200 -0.70 3.90 -15.57
N HIS A 201 -0.79 2.58 -15.46
CA HIS A 201 0.30 1.76 -14.93
C HIS A 201 1.50 1.80 -15.88
N PRO A 202 2.70 2.23 -15.43
CA PRO A 202 3.83 2.53 -16.32
C PRO A 202 4.36 1.31 -17.09
N GLU A 203 4.16 0.10 -16.56
CA GLU A 203 4.69 -1.13 -17.16
C GLU A 203 3.63 -1.95 -17.90
N ARG A 204 2.35 -1.74 -17.61
CA ARG A 204 1.25 -2.54 -18.20
C ARG A 204 0.35 -1.71 -19.10
N GLY A 205 0.43 -0.37 -19.03
CA GLY A 205 -0.42 0.53 -19.80
C GLY A 205 -1.89 0.52 -19.39
N THR A 206 -2.29 -0.27 -18.40
CA THR A 206 -3.64 -0.34 -17.87
C THR A 206 -3.95 0.85 -16.97
N LYS A 207 -5.19 1.32 -16.98
CA LYS A 207 -5.65 2.39 -16.09
C LYS A 207 -6.04 1.83 -14.72
N ALA A 208 -5.91 2.63 -13.69
CA ALA A 208 -6.32 2.31 -12.32
C ALA A 208 -6.88 3.53 -11.61
N ILE A 209 -7.92 3.34 -10.80
CA ILE A 209 -8.40 4.35 -9.86
C ILE A 209 -7.35 4.53 -8.77
N TRP A 210 -7.01 5.79 -8.45
CA TRP A 210 -5.91 6.07 -7.54
C TRP A 210 -6.21 7.27 -6.64
N PHE A 211 -6.47 7.02 -5.36
CA PHE A 211 -6.67 8.06 -4.33
C PHE A 211 -6.48 7.49 -2.92
N HIS A 212 -6.50 8.35 -1.93
CA HIS A 212 -6.39 7.99 -0.51
C HIS A 212 -7.58 8.57 0.25
N THR A 213 -8.41 7.74 0.85
CA THR A 213 -9.64 8.17 1.55
C THR A 213 -9.39 9.18 2.68
N GLY A 214 -8.19 9.23 3.26
CA GLY A 214 -7.84 10.15 4.34
C GLY A 214 -6.86 11.27 3.98
N LYS A 215 -6.26 11.26 2.77
CA LYS A 215 -5.28 12.27 2.31
C LYS A 215 -5.72 13.03 1.07
N THR A 216 -6.68 12.50 0.30
CA THR A 216 -7.27 13.24 -0.80
C THR A 216 -8.20 14.30 -0.24
N GLU A 217 -7.79 15.56 -0.34
CA GLU A 217 -8.50 16.71 0.17
C GLU A 217 -9.72 17.03 -0.70
N LYS A 218 -9.49 17.10 -2.00
CA LYS A 218 -10.55 17.37 -2.98
C LYS A 218 -10.18 16.94 -4.40
N ILE A 219 -11.19 16.75 -5.22
CA ILE A 219 -11.10 16.77 -6.68
C ILE A 219 -11.08 18.22 -7.13
N LEU A 220 -10.21 18.58 -8.09
CA LEU A 220 -10.15 19.95 -8.60
C LEU A 220 -11.48 20.35 -9.25
N GLY A 221 -12.03 21.46 -8.81
CA GLY A 221 -13.35 21.92 -9.25
C GLY A 221 -14.53 21.44 -8.41
N MET A 222 -14.29 20.59 -7.40
CA MET A 222 -15.31 20.16 -6.42
C MET A 222 -15.01 20.70 -5.02
N GLU A 223 -16.03 20.91 -4.24
CA GLU A 223 -15.87 21.21 -2.82
C GLU A 223 -15.41 19.95 -2.05
N PRO A 224 -14.68 20.08 -0.93
CA PRO A 224 -14.15 18.96 -0.18
C PRO A 224 -15.21 17.93 0.25
N LYS A 225 -16.38 18.39 0.70
CA LYS A 225 -17.48 17.51 1.10
C LYS A 225 -18.05 16.72 -0.08
N GLU A 226 -18.32 17.40 -1.19
CA GLU A 226 -18.78 16.76 -2.44
C GLU A 226 -17.78 15.72 -2.94
N THR A 227 -16.49 16.05 -2.87
CA THR A 227 -15.40 15.11 -3.20
C THR A 227 -15.45 13.85 -2.35
N GLN A 228 -15.63 13.97 -1.03
CA GLN A 228 -15.67 12.80 -0.14
C GLN A 228 -16.89 11.91 -0.42
N GLU A 229 -18.05 12.50 -0.68
CA GLU A 229 -19.26 11.79 -1.07
C GLU A 229 -19.03 11.04 -2.39
N PHE A 230 -18.53 11.71 -3.41
CA PHE A 230 -18.24 11.11 -4.71
C PHE A 230 -17.16 9.99 -4.64
N LEU A 231 -16.08 10.20 -3.89
CA LEU A 231 -15.04 9.19 -3.74
C LEU A 231 -15.52 7.97 -2.93
N ALA A 232 -16.46 8.17 -2.00
CA ALA A 232 -17.08 7.05 -1.27
C ALA A 232 -17.95 6.20 -2.23
N GLU A 233 -18.79 6.82 -3.05
CA GLU A 233 -19.59 6.13 -4.08
C GLU A 233 -18.67 5.39 -5.08
N LEU A 234 -17.63 6.04 -5.57
CA LEU A 234 -16.66 5.42 -6.48
C LEU A 234 -15.96 4.22 -5.83
N LEU A 235 -15.67 4.29 -4.54
CA LEU A 235 -15.04 3.21 -3.81
C LEU A 235 -15.98 2.01 -3.65
N GLU A 236 -17.27 2.24 -3.39
CA GLU A 236 -18.28 1.19 -3.34
C GLU A 236 -18.43 0.44 -4.68
N GLU A 237 -18.34 1.19 -5.80
CA GLU A 237 -18.34 0.58 -7.14
C GLU A 237 -17.06 -0.20 -7.46
N ALA A 238 -15.93 0.21 -6.90
CA ALA A 238 -14.63 -0.40 -7.18
C ALA A 238 -14.33 -1.63 -6.31
N ILE A 239 -14.71 -1.61 -5.01
CA ILE A 239 -14.37 -2.69 -4.07
C ILE A 239 -15.42 -3.79 -4.11
N LYS A 240 -15.34 -4.61 -5.14
CA LYS A 240 -16.19 -5.80 -5.30
C LYS A 240 -15.44 -7.07 -4.88
N PRO A 241 -16.16 -8.11 -4.45
CA PRO A 241 -15.54 -9.37 -4.02
C PRO A 241 -14.63 -10.02 -5.07
N GLU A 242 -14.90 -9.84 -6.35
CA GLU A 242 -14.07 -10.36 -7.44
C GLU A 242 -12.70 -9.68 -7.52
N PHE A 243 -12.61 -8.36 -7.21
CA PHE A 243 -11.39 -7.56 -7.30
C PHE A 243 -10.66 -7.37 -5.99
N SER A 244 -11.22 -7.90 -4.90
CA SER A 244 -10.67 -7.71 -3.55
C SER A 244 -10.62 -8.99 -2.73
N TYR A 245 -9.74 -9.01 -1.75
CA TYR A 245 -9.74 -10.03 -0.69
C TYR A 245 -9.08 -9.48 0.59
N VAL A 246 -9.35 -10.14 1.69
CA VAL A 246 -8.64 -9.90 2.96
C VAL A 246 -7.58 -10.98 3.11
N HIS A 247 -6.32 -10.57 3.18
CA HIS A 247 -5.23 -11.47 3.50
C HIS A 247 -5.20 -11.69 5.02
N GLU A 248 -5.40 -12.92 5.44
CA GLU A 248 -5.17 -13.39 6.80
C GLU A 248 -3.75 -13.93 6.91
N TYR A 249 -3.01 -13.50 7.93
CA TYR A 249 -1.60 -13.84 8.11
C TYR A 249 -1.38 -15.23 8.72
#